data_cde41e172204b9d83838000abd180181
#
_entry.id   cde41e172204b9d83838000abd180181
#
_cell.length_a   1.000
_cell.length_b   1.000
_cell.length_c   1.000
_cell.angle_alpha   90.00
_cell.angle_beta   90.00
_cell.angle_gamma   90.00
#
_symmetry.space_group_name_H-M   'P 1'
#
loop_
_entity.id
_entity.type
_entity.pdbx_description
1 polymer ?
#
loop_
_entity_poly.entity_id
_entity_poly.type
_entity_poly.pdbx_seq_one_letter_code
_entity_poly.pdbx_strand_id
1 'polypeptide(L)'
;DWIVKLLDEKVINNDYLCDMRPDEEFGRATRIAAKALKARTLLYAASPLWNGSFTYSNWKNKVETPGYGYELVSKTYDRNKWVRAQQACSEALQAALDAGYKLYNDLEFYKSNGLKENELPDIPGLAEPNSEEGLTFRKRVFLMRYAVTLEYASGNNEYIWVATKNDDL
;
A
#
# COMPACT_ATOMS: atom_id res chain seq x y z
N ASP A 1 0.08 6.53 -18.40
CA ASP A 1 -0.28 7.95 -18.18
C ASP A 1 -1.77 8.22 -18.11
N TRP A 2 -2.63 7.54 -18.88
CA TRP A 2 -4.09 7.75 -18.87
C TRP A 2 -4.73 7.52 -17.48
N ILE A 3 -4.39 6.43 -16.79
CA ILE A 3 -4.88 6.13 -15.43
C ILE A 3 -4.49 7.27 -14.48
N VAL A 4 -3.23 7.69 -14.51
CA VAL A 4 -2.72 8.77 -13.65
C VAL A 4 -3.45 10.08 -13.91
N LYS A 5 -3.66 10.42 -15.19
CA LYS A 5 -4.43 11.61 -15.57
C LYS A 5 -5.85 11.57 -15.04
N LEU A 6 -6.55 10.43 -15.17
CA LEU A 6 -7.90 10.27 -14.64
C LEU A 6 -7.94 10.42 -13.11
N LEU A 7 -6.98 9.80 -12.40
CA LEU A 7 -6.89 9.93 -10.95
C LEU A 7 -6.68 11.39 -10.54
N ASP A 8 -5.78 12.13 -11.20
CA ASP A 8 -5.52 13.53 -10.90
C ASP A 8 -6.73 14.41 -11.21
N GLU A 9 -7.26 14.36 -12.44
CA GLU A 9 -8.29 15.29 -12.91
C GLU A 9 -9.68 15.00 -12.36
N LYS A 10 -10.02 13.71 -12.12
CA LYS A 10 -11.39 13.32 -11.78
C LYS A 10 -11.58 12.94 -10.33
N VAL A 11 -10.49 12.65 -9.60
CA VAL A 11 -10.59 12.07 -8.25
C VAL A 11 -9.80 12.90 -7.23
N ILE A 12 -8.47 13.03 -7.40
CA ILE A 12 -7.58 13.59 -6.38
C ILE A 12 -7.79 15.10 -6.22
N ASN A 13 -7.90 15.82 -7.34
CA ASN A 13 -8.05 17.28 -7.37
C ASN A 13 -9.50 17.77 -7.22
N ASN A 14 -10.41 16.87 -6.88
CA ASN A 14 -11.80 17.22 -6.61
C ASN A 14 -12.16 16.91 -5.15
N ASP A 15 -13.05 17.70 -4.57
CA ASP A 15 -13.49 17.56 -3.18
C ASP A 15 -14.61 16.51 -2.99
N TYR A 16 -14.77 15.59 -3.95
CA TYR A 16 -15.79 14.54 -3.87
C TYR A 16 -15.46 13.41 -2.90
N LEU A 17 -14.17 13.19 -2.63
CA LEU A 17 -13.72 12.18 -1.72
C LEU A 17 -13.10 12.79 -0.47
N CYS A 18 -13.47 12.28 0.69
CA CYS A 18 -12.79 12.57 1.94
C CYS A 18 -11.44 11.83 2.01
N ASP A 19 -10.58 12.28 2.91
CA ASP A 19 -9.27 11.65 3.12
C ASP A 19 -9.36 10.39 3.97
N MET A 20 -10.27 10.36 4.95
CA MET A 20 -10.54 9.22 5.81
C MET A 20 -12.04 9.00 5.95
N ARG A 21 -12.49 7.77 6.13
CA ARG A 21 -13.88 7.40 6.33
C ARG A 21 -14.14 7.03 7.80
N PRO A 22 -15.35 7.29 8.32
CA PRO A 22 -15.76 6.73 9.61
C PRO A 22 -15.90 5.19 9.51
N ASP A 23 -15.95 4.54 10.68
CA ASP A 23 -15.95 3.06 10.77
C ASP A 23 -17.09 2.42 9.98
N GLU A 24 -18.28 3.04 9.96
CA GLU A 24 -19.46 2.54 9.25
C GLU A 24 -19.33 2.58 7.73
N GLU A 25 -18.40 3.41 7.23
CA GLU A 25 -18.11 3.55 5.81
C GLU A 25 -16.78 2.91 5.41
N PHE A 26 -16.19 2.11 6.29
CA PHE A 26 -14.93 1.43 6.01
C PHE A 26 -15.01 0.60 4.72
N GLY A 27 -13.93 0.66 3.93
CA GLY A 27 -13.87 -0.01 2.61
C GLY A 27 -14.33 0.85 1.43
N ARG A 28 -15.01 1.98 1.66
CA ARG A 28 -15.32 2.92 0.58
C ARG A 28 -14.07 3.69 0.14
N ALA A 29 -14.07 4.11 -1.13
CA ALA A 29 -12.96 4.86 -1.70
C ALA A 29 -12.70 6.18 -0.95
N THR A 30 -11.42 6.49 -0.76
CA THR A 30 -10.93 7.75 -0.18
C THR A 30 -9.96 8.44 -1.13
N ARG A 31 -9.69 9.72 -0.92
CA ARG A 31 -8.67 10.46 -1.67
C ARG A 31 -7.28 9.87 -1.43
N ILE A 32 -7.01 9.40 -0.21
CA ILE A 32 -5.73 8.75 0.13
C ILE A 32 -5.58 7.43 -0.63
N ALA A 33 -6.64 6.62 -0.74
CA ALA A 33 -6.61 5.40 -1.56
C ALA A 33 -6.31 5.71 -3.04
N ALA A 34 -6.88 6.78 -3.58
CA ALA A 34 -6.60 7.23 -4.95
C ALA A 34 -5.14 7.67 -5.13
N LYS A 35 -4.57 8.43 -4.17
CA LYS A 35 -3.15 8.82 -4.17
C LYS A 35 -2.23 7.60 -4.06
N ALA A 36 -2.55 6.64 -3.21
CA ALA A 36 -1.81 5.38 -3.07
C ALA A 36 -1.85 4.55 -4.37
N LEU A 37 -3.01 4.47 -5.03
CA LEU A 37 -3.16 3.81 -6.32
C LEU A 37 -2.33 4.50 -7.42
N LYS A 38 -2.32 5.85 -7.45
CA LYS A 38 -1.46 6.62 -8.36
C LYS A 38 0.01 6.31 -8.14
N ALA A 39 0.48 6.34 -6.89
CA ALA A 39 1.86 6.03 -6.52
C ALA A 39 2.25 4.62 -6.97
N ARG A 40 1.41 3.62 -6.69
CA ARG A 40 1.61 2.24 -7.11
C ARG A 40 1.66 2.08 -8.63
N THR A 41 0.77 2.75 -9.35
CA THR A 41 0.74 2.73 -10.83
C THR A 41 2.03 3.28 -11.41
N LEU A 42 2.52 4.42 -10.90
CA LEU A 42 3.77 5.02 -11.35
C LEU A 42 5.00 4.18 -10.99
N LEU A 43 5.00 3.56 -9.80
CA LEU A 43 6.08 2.66 -9.38
C LEU A 43 6.19 1.45 -10.31
N TYR A 44 5.07 0.82 -10.67
CA TYR A 44 5.08 -0.27 -11.65
C TYR A 44 5.57 0.20 -13.02
N ALA A 45 5.10 1.36 -13.49
CA ALA A 45 5.54 1.92 -14.79
C ALA A 45 7.05 2.27 -14.82
N ALA A 46 7.64 2.57 -13.66
CA ALA A 46 9.06 2.85 -13.52
C ALA A 46 9.92 1.59 -13.35
N SER A 47 9.32 0.45 -12.96
CA SER A 47 10.05 -0.79 -12.71
C SER A 47 10.82 -1.26 -13.96
N PRO A 48 11.95 -1.98 -13.80
CA PRO A 48 12.82 -2.38 -14.92
C PRO A 48 12.07 -3.08 -16.06
N LEU A 49 11.11 -3.95 -15.72
CA LEU A 49 10.30 -4.67 -16.72
C LEU A 49 9.59 -3.73 -17.70
N TRP A 50 9.04 -2.62 -17.19
CA TRP A 50 8.24 -1.66 -17.98
C TRP A 50 9.03 -0.41 -18.40
N ASN A 51 10.31 -0.35 -18.03
CA ASN A 51 11.18 0.79 -18.25
C ASN A 51 12.52 0.36 -18.89
N GLY A 52 12.45 -0.16 -20.09
CA GLY A 52 13.62 -0.43 -20.93
C GLY A 52 14.14 -1.87 -20.91
N SER A 53 13.69 -2.74 -20.00
CA SER A 53 14.21 -4.12 -19.87
C SER A 53 13.19 -5.19 -20.26
N PHE A 54 12.20 -4.85 -21.09
CA PHE A 54 11.18 -5.81 -21.50
C PHE A 54 11.75 -6.84 -22.48
N THR A 55 11.52 -8.12 -22.18
CA THR A 55 12.18 -9.25 -22.86
C THR A 55 11.66 -9.49 -24.29
N TYR A 56 10.40 -9.11 -24.56
CA TYR A 56 9.77 -9.38 -25.86
C TYR A 56 9.93 -8.20 -26.82
N SER A 57 10.70 -8.38 -27.88
CA SER A 57 11.05 -7.31 -28.83
C SER A 57 9.91 -6.82 -29.73
N ASN A 58 8.83 -7.61 -29.87
CA ASN A 58 7.74 -7.34 -30.82
C ASN A 58 6.36 -7.24 -30.17
N TRP A 59 6.29 -6.75 -28.94
CA TRP A 59 5.02 -6.59 -28.27
C TRP A 59 4.35 -5.29 -28.67
N LYS A 60 3.51 -5.40 -29.68
CA LYS A 60 2.79 -4.29 -30.30
C LYS A 60 1.30 -4.49 -30.17
N ASN A 61 0.55 -3.37 -30.18
CA ASN A 61 -0.90 -3.43 -30.31
C ASN A 61 -1.28 -4.04 -31.68
N LYS A 62 -1.99 -5.17 -31.66
CA LYS A 62 -2.45 -5.90 -32.85
C LYS A 62 -3.95 -5.78 -33.09
N VAL A 63 -4.64 -4.93 -32.34
CA VAL A 63 -6.07 -4.68 -32.49
C VAL A 63 -6.26 -3.53 -33.46
N GLU A 64 -7.21 -3.66 -34.37
CA GLU A 64 -7.59 -2.59 -35.32
C GLU A 64 -8.37 -1.48 -34.59
N THR A 65 -7.63 -0.62 -33.91
CA THR A 65 -8.13 0.55 -33.19
C THR A 65 -7.11 1.67 -33.34
N PRO A 66 -7.41 2.91 -32.98
CA PRO A 66 -6.38 3.94 -32.89
C PRO A 66 -5.20 3.42 -32.06
N GLY A 67 -4.01 3.35 -32.67
CA GLY A 67 -2.81 2.81 -32.02
C GLY A 67 -2.37 1.42 -32.51
N TYR A 68 -2.97 0.87 -33.56
CA TYR A 68 -2.47 -0.35 -34.20
C TYR A 68 -0.99 -0.22 -34.58
N GLY A 69 -0.20 -1.21 -34.19
CA GLY A 69 1.25 -1.22 -34.41
C GLY A 69 2.07 -0.43 -33.37
N TYR A 70 1.45 0.28 -32.44
CA TYR A 70 2.16 0.97 -31.38
C TYR A 70 2.86 -0.01 -30.43
N GLU A 71 4.06 0.33 -30.02
CA GLU A 71 4.79 -0.39 -28.98
C GLU A 71 4.03 -0.27 -27.66
N LEU A 72 3.76 -1.40 -26.99
CA LEU A 72 3.02 -1.43 -25.73
C LEU A 72 3.91 -1.17 -24.52
N VAL A 73 5.23 -1.31 -24.69
CA VAL A 73 6.22 -1.11 -23.63
C VAL A 73 7.41 -0.33 -24.17
N SER A 74 7.92 0.60 -23.37
CA SER A 74 9.13 1.34 -23.69
C SER A 74 10.35 0.42 -23.77
N LYS A 75 11.11 0.51 -24.86
CA LYS A 75 12.38 -0.20 -25.06
C LYS A 75 13.59 0.56 -24.52
N THR A 76 13.38 1.79 -24.11
CA THR A 76 14.44 2.66 -23.58
C THR A 76 14.17 3.00 -22.13
N TYR A 77 15.23 3.00 -21.35
CA TYR A 77 15.16 3.43 -19.95
C TYR A 77 14.89 4.93 -19.86
N ASP A 78 13.93 5.31 -19.02
CA ASP A 78 13.62 6.70 -18.70
C ASP A 78 13.68 6.92 -17.20
N ARG A 79 14.69 7.68 -16.75
CA ARG A 79 14.86 8.04 -15.33
C ARG A 79 13.68 8.85 -14.80
N ASN A 80 13.01 9.64 -15.62
CA ASN A 80 11.90 10.49 -15.17
C ASN A 80 10.71 9.68 -14.66
N LYS A 81 10.54 8.43 -15.11
CA LYS A 81 9.53 7.53 -14.54
C LYS A 81 9.78 7.27 -13.05
N TRP A 82 11.02 7.08 -12.63
CA TRP A 82 11.39 6.91 -11.23
C TRP A 82 11.20 8.19 -10.42
N VAL A 83 11.54 9.35 -10.98
CA VAL A 83 11.34 10.65 -10.33
C VAL A 83 9.85 10.87 -10.07
N ARG A 84 9.00 10.64 -11.07
CA ARG A 84 7.54 10.74 -10.92
C ARG A 84 6.99 9.75 -9.90
N ALA A 85 7.49 8.52 -9.89
CA ALA A 85 7.08 7.51 -8.92
C ALA A 85 7.47 7.91 -7.49
N GLN A 86 8.71 8.35 -7.28
CA GLN A 86 9.18 8.84 -5.99
C GLN A 86 8.33 10.00 -5.46
N GLN A 87 8.08 11.00 -6.31
CA GLN A 87 7.24 12.13 -5.94
C GLN A 87 5.84 11.68 -5.51
N ALA A 88 5.18 10.84 -6.33
CA ALA A 88 3.84 10.35 -6.02
C ALA A 88 3.80 9.51 -4.73
N CYS A 89 4.83 8.70 -4.46
CA CYS A 89 4.96 7.94 -3.21
C CYS A 89 5.10 8.88 -2.01
N SER A 90 5.95 9.91 -2.11
CA SER A 90 6.14 10.89 -1.04
C SER A 90 4.86 11.68 -0.76
N GLU A 91 4.17 12.14 -1.81
CA GLU A 91 2.90 12.85 -1.71
C GLU A 91 1.79 11.99 -1.09
N ALA A 92 1.71 10.71 -1.47
CA ALA A 92 0.74 9.76 -0.92
C ALA A 92 1.01 9.47 0.56
N LEU A 93 2.28 9.22 0.91
CA LEU A 93 2.70 8.96 2.29
C LEU A 93 2.41 10.17 3.19
N GLN A 94 2.82 11.37 2.78
CA GLN A 94 2.58 12.57 3.57
C GLN A 94 1.09 12.82 3.77
N ALA A 95 0.30 12.73 2.70
CA ALA A 95 -1.14 12.90 2.77
C ALA A 95 -1.82 11.85 3.67
N ALA A 96 -1.33 10.61 3.68
CA ALA A 96 -1.84 9.57 4.59
C ALA A 96 -1.54 9.91 6.05
N LEU A 97 -0.31 10.33 6.36
CA LEU A 97 0.08 10.74 7.71
C LEU A 97 -0.73 11.95 8.18
N ASP A 98 -0.91 12.96 7.33
CA ASP A 98 -1.69 14.16 7.63
C ASP A 98 -3.18 13.84 7.87
N ALA A 99 -3.71 12.81 7.20
CA ALA A 99 -5.07 12.32 7.41
C ALA A 99 -5.24 11.45 8.66
N GLY A 100 -4.14 11.09 9.36
CA GLY A 100 -4.17 10.29 10.60
C GLY A 100 -3.91 8.80 10.40
N TYR A 101 -3.59 8.35 9.18
CA TYR A 101 -3.11 6.98 8.96
C TYR A 101 -1.73 6.81 9.59
N LYS A 102 -1.50 5.67 10.21
CA LYS A 102 -0.22 5.35 10.87
C LYS A 102 -0.06 3.84 10.99
N LEU A 103 1.18 3.39 11.09
CA LEU A 103 1.43 1.99 11.42
C LEU A 103 0.86 1.65 12.80
N TYR A 104 0.19 0.53 12.88
CA TYR A 104 -0.31 0.01 14.15
C TYR A 104 0.86 -0.55 14.95
N ASN A 105 1.17 0.06 16.12
CA ASN A 105 2.36 -0.25 16.90
C ASN A 105 2.08 -0.43 18.40
N ASP A 106 0.89 -0.86 18.76
CA ASP A 106 0.55 -1.19 20.16
C ASP A 106 1.35 -2.42 20.62
N LEU A 107 2.49 -2.19 21.26
CA LEU A 107 3.35 -3.26 21.78
C LEU A 107 2.73 -4.04 22.95
N GLU A 108 1.66 -3.53 23.56
CA GLU A 108 0.94 -4.22 24.62
C GLU A 108 -0.27 -5.02 24.12
N PHE A 109 -0.47 -5.07 22.79
CA PHE A 109 -1.56 -5.78 22.14
C PHE A 109 -1.66 -7.27 22.57
N TYR A 110 -0.52 -7.92 22.86
CA TYR A 110 -0.53 -9.31 23.34
C TYR A 110 -1.35 -9.49 24.62
N LYS A 111 -1.42 -8.47 25.49
CA LYS A 111 -2.23 -8.49 26.74
C LYS A 111 -3.73 -8.52 26.42
N SER A 112 -4.18 -7.86 25.38
CA SER A 112 -5.58 -7.91 24.93
C SER A 112 -5.99 -9.30 24.46
N ASN A 113 -5.01 -10.15 24.14
CA ASN A 113 -5.21 -11.57 23.82
C ASN A 113 -5.01 -12.50 25.04
N GLY A 114 -4.90 -11.94 26.23
CA GLY A 114 -4.75 -12.71 27.47
C GLY A 114 -3.38 -13.33 27.70
N LEU A 115 -2.38 -12.93 26.91
CA LEU A 115 -1.03 -13.50 26.98
C LEU A 115 -0.14 -12.76 27.97
N LYS A 116 0.84 -13.47 28.52
CA LYS A 116 1.94 -12.95 29.32
C LYS A 116 3.21 -12.87 28.46
N GLU A 117 4.22 -12.12 28.91
CA GLU A 117 5.48 -11.95 28.19
C GLU A 117 6.22 -13.27 27.91
N ASN A 118 6.15 -14.24 28.81
CA ASN A 118 6.74 -15.56 28.63
C ASN A 118 6.00 -16.44 27.61
N GLU A 119 4.77 -16.06 27.23
CA GLU A 119 3.93 -16.75 26.24
C GLU A 119 4.04 -16.13 24.85
N LEU A 120 4.82 -15.05 24.71
CA LEU A 120 5.14 -14.47 23.40
C LEU A 120 5.88 -15.48 22.50
N PRO A 121 5.74 -15.36 21.17
CA PRO A 121 6.36 -16.29 20.23
C PRO A 121 7.84 -16.48 20.49
N ASP A 122 8.29 -17.74 20.48
CA ASP A 122 9.71 -18.06 20.42
C ASP A 122 10.22 -17.81 18.99
N ILE A 123 11.41 -17.20 18.90
CA ILE A 123 11.99 -16.81 17.62
C ILE A 123 13.34 -17.49 17.48
N PRO A 124 13.46 -18.50 16.61
CA PRO A 124 14.70 -19.21 16.40
C PRO A 124 15.85 -18.28 16.02
N GLY A 125 16.96 -18.38 16.71
CA GLY A 125 18.17 -17.59 16.45
C GLY A 125 18.19 -16.21 17.13
N LEU A 126 17.18 -15.85 17.91
CA LEU A 126 17.22 -14.64 18.73
C LEU A 126 18.15 -14.87 19.93
N ALA A 127 19.28 -14.13 19.98
CA ALA A 127 20.34 -14.36 20.93
C ALA A 127 19.93 -14.16 22.41
N GLU A 128 19.12 -13.13 22.67
CA GLU A 128 18.69 -12.76 24.02
C GLU A 128 17.17 -12.51 24.07
N PRO A 129 16.32 -13.56 24.02
CA PRO A 129 14.88 -13.43 23.83
C PRO A 129 14.18 -12.75 25.02
N ASN A 130 14.79 -12.70 26.21
CA ASN A 130 14.23 -12.14 27.44
C ASN A 130 14.89 -10.79 27.81
N SER A 131 15.83 -10.28 27.04
CA SER A 131 16.30 -8.90 27.19
C SER A 131 15.20 -7.91 26.80
N GLU A 132 15.33 -6.65 27.16
CA GLU A 132 14.36 -5.60 26.79
C GLU A 132 14.18 -5.51 25.26
N GLU A 133 15.29 -5.59 24.52
CA GLU A 133 15.27 -5.61 23.05
C GLU A 133 14.64 -6.89 22.50
N GLY A 134 14.97 -8.03 23.06
CA GLY A 134 14.41 -9.33 22.68
C GLY A 134 12.91 -9.40 22.91
N LEU A 135 12.44 -8.94 24.07
CA LEU A 135 11.01 -8.85 24.39
C LEU A 135 10.29 -7.90 23.45
N THR A 136 10.87 -6.73 23.19
CA THR A 136 10.32 -5.76 22.24
C THR A 136 10.20 -6.36 20.84
N PHE A 137 11.20 -7.10 20.39
CA PHE A 137 11.17 -7.77 19.09
C PHE A 137 10.08 -8.85 19.04
N ARG A 138 9.95 -9.68 20.09
CA ARG A 138 8.89 -10.71 20.19
C ARG A 138 7.50 -10.09 20.20
N LYS A 139 7.30 -8.97 20.90
CA LYS A 139 6.04 -8.19 20.92
C LYS A 139 5.69 -7.68 19.51
N ARG A 140 6.69 -7.15 18.76
CA ARG A 140 6.50 -6.70 17.37
C ARG A 140 6.15 -7.85 16.43
N VAL A 141 6.81 -9.01 16.58
CA VAL A 141 6.48 -10.20 15.76
C VAL A 141 5.06 -10.69 16.07
N PHE A 142 4.66 -10.69 17.33
CA PHE A 142 3.30 -11.03 17.72
C PHE A 142 2.30 -10.06 17.08
N LEU A 143 2.51 -8.76 17.26
CA LEU A 143 1.67 -7.72 16.68
C LEU A 143 1.55 -7.84 15.16
N MET A 144 2.67 -8.03 14.45
CA MET A 144 2.69 -8.17 13.00
C MET A 144 1.83 -9.33 12.49
N ARG A 145 1.78 -10.44 13.23
CA ARG A 145 0.95 -11.60 12.86
C ARG A 145 -0.54 -11.29 12.90
N TYR A 146 -0.95 -10.37 13.76
CA TYR A 146 -2.35 -10.06 13.99
C TYR A 146 -2.79 -8.73 13.35
N ALA A 147 -1.86 -7.82 13.04
CA ALA A 147 -2.17 -6.50 12.49
C ALA A 147 -3.06 -6.56 11.23
N VAL A 148 -2.84 -7.58 10.39
CA VAL A 148 -3.62 -7.80 9.16
C VAL A 148 -5.04 -8.35 9.40
N THR A 149 -5.34 -8.80 10.62
CA THR A 149 -6.65 -9.35 11.01
C THR A 149 -7.40 -8.46 11.99
N LEU A 150 -6.75 -7.40 12.48
CA LEU A 150 -7.37 -6.44 13.38
C LEU A 150 -8.38 -5.59 12.62
N GLU A 151 -9.57 -5.46 13.20
CA GLU A 151 -10.60 -4.59 12.66
C GLU A 151 -10.19 -3.12 12.71
N TYR A 152 -10.66 -2.35 11.74
CA TYR A 152 -10.43 -0.90 11.69
C TYR A 152 -10.98 -0.19 12.94
N ALA A 153 -12.19 -0.56 13.37
CA ALA A 153 -12.83 -0.05 14.58
C ALA A 153 -12.03 -0.29 15.87
N SER A 154 -11.08 -1.23 15.85
CA SER A 154 -10.14 -1.47 16.96
C SER A 154 -8.96 -0.48 16.99
N GLY A 155 -9.01 0.60 16.21
CA GLY A 155 -7.98 1.64 16.14
C GLY A 155 -6.83 1.30 15.18
N ASN A 156 -7.00 0.33 14.30
CA ASN A 156 -6.01 -0.02 13.28
C ASN A 156 -6.09 0.93 12.08
N ASN A 157 -5.52 2.11 12.24
CA ASN A 157 -5.45 3.14 11.19
C ASN A 157 -4.36 2.86 10.13
N GLU A 158 -3.90 1.62 10.00
CA GLU A 158 -2.92 1.24 8.98
C GLU A 158 -3.59 1.00 7.62
N TYR A 159 -4.88 0.67 7.62
CA TYR A 159 -5.61 0.34 6.41
C TYR A 159 -6.00 1.58 5.60
N ILE A 160 -5.34 1.77 4.46
CA ILE A 160 -5.70 2.80 3.48
C ILE A 160 -6.84 2.33 2.59
N TRP A 161 -6.81 1.07 2.15
CA TRP A 161 -7.85 0.45 1.35
C TRP A 161 -7.81 -1.07 1.50
N VAL A 162 -8.96 -1.63 1.80
CA VAL A 162 -9.15 -3.08 1.99
C VAL A 162 -10.34 -3.52 1.15
N ALA A 163 -10.23 -4.67 0.50
CA ALA A 163 -11.39 -5.33 -0.07
C ALA A 163 -12.24 -5.87 1.09
N THR A 164 -13.40 -5.31 1.31
CA THR A 164 -14.37 -5.87 2.24
C THR A 164 -14.97 -7.13 1.61
N LYS A 165 -15.04 -8.20 2.41
CA LYS A 165 -15.69 -9.43 1.97
C LYS A 165 -17.16 -9.13 1.70
N ASN A 166 -17.62 -9.45 0.52
CA ASN A 166 -19.03 -9.44 0.22
C ASN A 166 -19.59 -10.80 0.67
N ASP A 167 -20.32 -10.83 1.77
CA ASP A 167 -20.91 -12.05 2.31
C ASP A 167 -22.16 -12.50 1.52
N ASP A 168 -22.52 -11.78 0.45
CA ASP A 168 -23.68 -12.03 -0.40
C ASP A 168 -23.38 -12.85 -1.67
N LEU A 169 -22.30 -13.63 -1.67
CA LEU A 169 -21.98 -14.58 -2.76
C LEU A 169 -22.07 -16.01 -2.30
#